data_34b2a993e85afca119437b1e8ba24487
#
_entry.id   34b2a993e85afca119437b1e8ba24487
#
_cell.length_a   1.000
_cell.length_b   1.000
_cell.length_c   1.000
_cell.angle_alpha   90.00
_cell.angle_beta   90.00
_cell.angle_gamma   90.00
#
_symmetry.space_group_name_H-M   'P 1'
#
loop_
_entity.id
_entity.type
_entity.pdbx_description
1 polymer ?
#
loop_
_entity_poly.entity_id
_entity_poly.type
_entity_poly.pdbx_seq_one_letter_code
_entity_poly.pdbx_strand_id
1 'polypeptide(L)'
;IKTNKEIIAYDICAVNTVLNFISSKINLDFDPAGENAEKGNFISEFYHALEVLAYYKKMPPKSLGVEWVNENIFNILSQFDSHSVEDLLHTYVTHIACQIAVNIKGMDTVLVTGGGAYNSFFIKQIQKQTATKIVLPEVELIDFKEALIFAFLAVLKLRGEVNCLSSVTGALRNHSSGKIFNSNQ
;
A
#
# COMPACT_ATOMS: atom_id res chain seq x y z
N ILE A 1 -10.51 -2.40 -5.36
CA ILE A 1 -11.53 -3.44 -5.12
C ILE A 1 -12.57 -3.34 -6.23
N LYS A 2 -12.85 -4.44 -6.92
CA LYS A 2 -13.94 -4.54 -7.88
C LYS A 2 -15.10 -5.26 -7.22
N THR A 3 -16.21 -4.57 -7.02
CA THR A 3 -17.49 -5.19 -6.66
C THR A 3 -18.30 -5.43 -7.93
N ASN A 4 -19.38 -6.21 -7.86
CA ASN A 4 -20.26 -6.46 -9.01
C ASN A 4 -20.93 -5.18 -9.57
N LYS A 5 -20.76 -4.03 -8.90
CA LYS A 5 -21.43 -2.77 -9.24
C LYS A 5 -20.47 -1.60 -9.46
N GLU A 6 -19.29 -1.57 -8.82
CA GLU A 6 -18.43 -0.38 -8.81
C GLU A 6 -16.95 -0.73 -8.56
N ILE A 7 -16.04 0.07 -9.12
CA ILE A 7 -14.60 0.03 -8.81
C ILE A 7 -14.34 1.04 -7.70
N ILE A 8 -13.77 0.58 -6.60
CA ILE A 8 -13.41 1.41 -5.45
C ILE A 8 -11.90 1.36 -5.28
N ALA A 9 -11.27 2.52 -5.01
CA ALA A 9 -9.86 2.63 -4.67
C ALA A 9 -9.68 3.55 -3.45
N TYR A 10 -8.75 3.17 -2.57
CA TYR A 10 -8.39 3.94 -1.37
C TYR A 10 -7.08 3.42 -0.78
N ASP A 11 -6.43 4.25 0.03
CA ASP A 11 -5.23 3.85 0.76
C ASP A 11 -5.61 3.12 2.04
N ILE A 12 -5.08 1.91 2.22
CA ILE A 12 -5.31 1.10 3.43
C ILE A 12 -4.37 1.57 4.54
N CYS A 13 -3.06 1.58 4.26
CA CYS A 13 -2.00 1.94 5.20
C CYS A 13 -0.75 2.40 4.45
N ALA A 14 0.14 3.11 5.14
CA ALA A 14 1.48 3.41 4.61
C ALA A 14 2.34 2.14 4.69
N VAL A 15 2.99 1.76 3.61
CA VAL A 15 3.83 0.56 3.55
C VAL A 15 5.30 0.96 3.40
N ASN A 16 5.79 1.10 2.18
CA ASN A 16 7.22 1.29 1.92
C ASN A 16 7.79 2.58 2.53
N THR A 17 7.02 3.67 2.56
CA THR A 17 7.45 4.94 3.17
C THR A 17 7.93 4.75 4.61
N VAL A 18 7.22 3.95 5.39
CA VAL A 18 7.57 3.72 6.80
C VAL A 18 8.62 2.62 6.94
N LEU A 19 8.48 1.51 6.20
CA LEU A 19 9.46 0.42 6.22
C LEU A 19 10.86 0.91 5.81
N ASN A 20 10.95 1.70 4.75
CA ASN A 20 12.22 2.26 4.28
C ASN A 20 12.80 3.26 5.29
N PHE A 21 11.96 4.08 5.93
CA PHE A 21 12.41 4.96 7.00
C PHE A 21 12.99 4.18 8.19
N ILE A 22 12.36 3.08 8.61
CA ILE A 22 12.89 2.24 9.68
C ILE A 22 14.20 1.58 9.25
N SER A 23 14.28 1.05 8.03
CA SER A 23 15.48 0.42 7.47
C SER A 23 16.66 1.40 7.34
N SER A 24 16.38 2.69 7.06
CA SER A 24 17.43 3.71 6.95
C SER A 24 18.24 3.92 8.25
N LYS A 25 17.67 3.56 9.42
CA LYS A 25 18.36 3.60 10.71
C LYS A 25 19.55 2.64 10.81
N ILE A 26 19.60 1.63 9.93
CA ILE A 26 20.71 0.68 9.76
C ILE A 26 21.42 0.84 8.39
N ASN A 27 21.29 2.01 7.76
CA ASN A 27 21.86 2.35 6.47
C ASN A 27 21.42 1.45 5.30
N LEU A 28 20.17 0.99 5.32
CA LEU A 28 19.53 0.28 4.21
C LEU A 28 18.44 1.15 3.58
N ASP A 29 18.40 1.20 2.25
CA ASP A 29 17.32 1.89 1.52
C ASP A 29 15.95 1.20 1.72
N PHE A 30 15.96 -0.10 1.93
CA PHE A 30 14.80 -0.93 2.25
C PHE A 30 15.24 -2.24 2.92
N ASP A 31 14.32 -3.01 3.49
CA ASP A 31 14.57 -4.34 4.04
C ASP A 31 14.39 -5.42 2.95
N PRO A 32 15.48 -5.96 2.36
CA PRO A 32 15.36 -6.94 1.29
C PRO A 32 14.58 -8.19 1.74
N ALA A 33 13.55 -8.52 0.98
CA ALA A 33 12.64 -9.64 1.28
C ALA A 33 12.00 -9.63 2.68
N GLY A 34 12.23 -8.60 3.50
CA GLY A 34 11.80 -8.52 4.89
C GLY A 34 12.68 -9.34 5.84
N GLU A 35 13.96 -9.57 5.48
CA GLU A 35 14.88 -10.42 6.26
C GLU A 35 15.18 -9.87 7.66
N ASN A 36 15.26 -8.54 7.83
CA ASN A 36 15.45 -7.94 9.15
C ASN A 36 14.14 -7.99 9.96
N ALA A 37 13.02 -7.69 9.32
CA ALA A 37 11.71 -7.84 9.95
C ALA A 37 11.46 -9.28 10.44
N GLU A 38 11.89 -10.31 9.70
CA GLU A 38 11.70 -11.72 10.10
C GLU A 38 12.50 -12.11 11.35
N LYS A 39 13.63 -11.43 11.62
CA LYS A 39 14.48 -11.68 12.81
C LYS A 39 13.97 -10.97 14.08
N GLY A 40 13.12 -9.94 13.92
CA GLY A 40 12.66 -9.11 15.02
C GLY A 40 11.59 -9.78 15.88
N ASN A 41 11.38 -9.19 17.05
CA ASN A 41 10.35 -9.58 18.00
C ASN A 41 9.18 -8.58 17.96
N PHE A 42 8.02 -9.04 18.37
CA PHE A 42 6.80 -8.22 18.41
C PHE A 42 6.81 -7.30 19.64
N ILE A 43 6.58 -6.00 19.42
CA ILE A 43 6.46 -4.96 20.45
C ILE A 43 4.96 -4.63 20.61
N SER A 44 4.35 -5.14 21.67
CA SER A 44 2.90 -5.00 21.92
C SER A 44 2.46 -3.54 22.01
N GLU A 45 3.21 -2.71 22.72
CA GLU A 45 2.90 -1.30 22.96
C GLU A 45 2.95 -0.50 21.67
N PHE A 46 3.95 -0.76 20.80
CA PHE A 46 4.07 -0.12 19.51
C PHE A 46 2.90 -0.52 18.60
N TYR A 47 2.58 -1.81 18.55
CA TYR A 47 1.43 -2.31 17.78
C TYR A 47 0.13 -1.64 18.21
N HIS A 48 -0.15 -1.58 19.51
CA HIS A 48 -1.36 -0.95 20.03
C HIS A 48 -1.41 0.55 19.77
N ALA A 49 -0.28 1.26 19.84
CA ALA A 49 -0.21 2.68 19.49
C ALA A 49 -0.59 2.94 18.02
N LEU A 50 -0.25 2.03 17.11
CA LEU A 50 -0.64 2.12 15.71
C LEU A 50 -2.13 1.78 15.50
N GLU A 51 -2.66 0.75 16.17
CA GLU A 51 -4.05 0.28 16.03
C GLU A 51 -5.09 1.32 16.45
N VAL A 52 -4.77 2.21 17.40
CA VAL A 52 -5.73 3.23 17.88
C VAL A 52 -5.88 4.41 16.92
N LEU A 53 -5.04 4.53 15.89
CA LEU A 53 -5.10 5.64 14.93
C LEU A 53 -6.47 5.70 14.23
N ALA A 54 -7.11 6.85 14.30
CA ALA A 54 -8.47 7.07 13.79
C ALA A 54 -8.59 6.79 12.27
N TYR A 55 -7.48 6.89 11.53
CA TYR A 55 -7.46 6.61 10.09
C TYR A 55 -7.93 5.19 9.76
N TYR A 56 -7.51 4.20 10.52
CA TYR A 56 -7.85 2.79 10.25
C TYR A 56 -9.32 2.48 10.45
N LYS A 57 -10.02 3.31 11.23
CA LYS A 57 -11.47 3.21 11.46
C LYS A 57 -12.33 3.92 10.42
N LYS A 58 -11.70 4.75 9.55
CA LYS A 58 -12.44 5.47 8.51
C LYS A 58 -12.89 4.53 7.39
N MET A 59 -14.13 4.72 6.95
CA MET A 59 -14.66 4.06 5.76
C MET A 59 -14.13 4.73 4.48
N PRO A 60 -13.99 3.99 3.36
CA PRO A 60 -13.74 4.58 2.05
C PRO A 60 -14.86 5.57 1.64
N PRO A 61 -14.52 6.62 0.86
CA PRO A 61 -13.21 6.91 0.28
C PRO A 61 -12.26 7.54 1.29
N LYS A 62 -11.00 7.09 1.31
CA LYS A 62 -9.94 7.66 2.15
C LYS A 62 -8.60 7.62 1.44
N SER A 63 -7.72 8.59 1.72
CA SER A 63 -6.36 8.64 1.21
C SER A 63 -5.37 9.01 2.31
N LEU A 64 -4.10 8.63 2.13
CA LEU A 64 -2.96 8.93 2.99
C LEU A 64 -2.00 9.86 2.27
N GLY A 65 -1.76 11.05 2.83
CA GLY A 65 -0.66 11.91 2.44
C GLY A 65 0.59 11.64 3.28
N VAL A 66 1.75 12.06 2.78
CA VAL A 66 3.01 11.98 3.52
C VAL A 66 2.96 12.81 4.80
N GLU A 67 2.19 13.90 4.81
CA GLU A 67 1.97 14.77 5.96
C GLU A 67 1.34 13.97 7.11
N TRP A 68 0.32 13.17 6.81
CA TRP A 68 -0.34 12.34 7.80
C TRP A 68 0.62 11.28 8.38
N VAL A 69 1.47 10.67 7.54
CA VAL A 69 2.48 9.70 7.98
C VAL A 69 3.47 10.36 8.94
N ASN A 70 3.94 11.56 8.59
CA ASN A 70 4.87 12.33 9.43
C ASN A 70 4.25 12.67 10.80
N GLU A 71 3.03 13.18 10.80
CA GLU A 71 2.35 13.64 12.01
C GLU A 71 1.89 12.51 12.93
N ASN A 72 1.60 11.34 12.39
CA ASN A 72 1.02 10.24 13.16
C ASN A 72 2.00 9.08 13.33
N ILE A 73 2.46 8.46 12.23
CA ILE A 73 3.26 7.23 12.31
C ILE A 73 4.66 7.54 12.85
N PHE A 74 5.34 8.56 12.33
CA PHE A 74 6.71 8.86 12.77
C PHE A 74 6.75 9.43 14.18
N ASN A 75 5.73 10.17 14.63
CA ASN A 75 5.62 10.60 16.02
C ASN A 75 5.41 9.42 16.98
N ILE A 76 4.66 8.40 16.59
CA ILE A 76 4.55 7.17 17.38
C ILE A 76 5.90 6.44 17.35
N LEU A 77 6.48 6.22 16.17
CA LEU A 77 7.73 5.49 16.00
C LEU A 77 8.87 6.07 16.85
N SER A 78 8.97 7.40 16.96
CA SER A 78 10.01 8.08 17.75
C SER A 78 9.95 7.75 19.25
N GLN A 79 8.80 7.31 19.76
CA GLN A 79 8.66 6.91 21.17
C GLN A 79 9.24 5.51 21.44
N PHE A 80 9.55 4.76 20.37
CA PHE A 80 10.08 3.41 20.43
C PHE A 80 11.51 3.29 19.89
N ASP A 81 12.22 4.41 19.73
CA ASP A 81 13.59 4.47 19.19
C ASP A 81 14.64 3.68 19.99
N SER A 82 14.32 3.28 21.22
CA SER A 82 15.17 2.42 22.05
C SER A 82 15.13 0.94 21.67
N HIS A 83 14.18 0.53 20.85
CA HIS A 83 14.07 -0.85 20.35
C HIS A 83 14.97 -1.08 19.13
N SER A 84 15.29 -2.34 18.86
CA SER A 84 16.04 -2.71 17.67
C SER A 84 15.25 -2.39 16.39
N VAL A 85 15.96 -2.14 15.29
CA VAL A 85 15.33 -1.90 13.99
C VAL A 85 14.54 -3.12 13.53
N GLU A 86 15.06 -4.30 13.81
CA GLU A 86 14.40 -5.57 13.52
C GLU A 86 13.05 -5.70 14.22
N ASP A 87 12.96 -5.34 15.51
CA ASP A 87 11.73 -5.40 16.29
C ASP A 87 10.70 -4.37 15.78
N LEU A 88 11.16 -3.16 15.45
CA LEU A 88 10.33 -2.12 14.84
C LEU A 88 9.76 -2.56 13.49
N LEU A 89 10.60 -3.11 12.62
CA LEU A 89 10.21 -3.64 11.31
C LEU A 89 9.21 -4.78 11.45
N HIS A 90 9.50 -5.75 12.33
CA HIS A 90 8.62 -6.90 12.60
C HIS A 90 7.22 -6.46 13.02
N THR A 91 7.17 -5.57 13.99
CA THR A 91 5.91 -5.06 14.55
C THR A 91 5.13 -4.26 13.53
N TYR A 92 5.80 -3.39 12.78
CA TYR A 92 5.16 -2.58 11.76
C TYR A 92 4.63 -3.45 10.60
N VAL A 93 5.41 -4.43 10.12
CA VAL A 93 4.96 -5.40 9.11
C VAL A 93 3.73 -6.17 9.59
N THR A 94 3.73 -6.61 10.86
CA THR A 94 2.58 -7.32 11.44
C THR A 94 1.33 -6.44 11.47
N HIS A 95 1.48 -5.17 11.85
CA HIS A 95 0.37 -4.20 11.86
C HIS A 95 -0.20 -3.96 10.46
N ILE A 96 0.63 -3.62 9.46
CA ILE A 96 0.14 -3.35 8.10
C ILE A 96 -0.45 -4.60 7.44
N ALA A 97 0.07 -5.79 7.75
CA ALA A 97 -0.50 -7.05 7.29
C ALA A 97 -1.91 -7.26 7.86
N CYS A 98 -2.13 -6.93 9.14
CA CYS A 98 -3.45 -6.96 9.77
C CYS A 98 -4.42 -5.98 9.09
N GLN A 99 -3.99 -4.73 8.87
CA GLN A 99 -4.82 -3.73 8.21
C GLN A 99 -5.23 -4.16 6.79
N ILE A 100 -4.32 -4.77 6.03
CA ILE A 100 -4.63 -5.31 4.70
C ILE A 100 -5.59 -6.49 4.82
N ALA A 101 -5.34 -7.46 5.71
CA ALA A 101 -6.17 -8.63 5.88
C ALA A 101 -7.63 -8.29 6.22
N VAL A 102 -7.84 -7.28 7.07
CA VAL A 102 -9.18 -6.77 7.40
C VAL A 102 -9.88 -6.20 6.15
N ASN A 103 -9.15 -5.46 5.30
CA ASN A 103 -9.72 -4.80 4.12
C ASN A 103 -9.98 -5.74 2.94
N ILE A 104 -9.32 -6.90 2.89
CA ILE A 104 -9.54 -7.92 1.84
C ILE A 104 -10.42 -9.08 2.31
N LYS A 105 -10.94 -9.00 3.52
CA LYS A 105 -11.81 -10.04 4.08
C LYS A 105 -13.03 -10.29 3.21
N GLY A 106 -13.30 -11.56 2.90
CA GLY A 106 -14.42 -11.96 2.06
C GLY A 106 -14.17 -11.91 0.56
N MET A 107 -12.95 -11.57 0.14
CA MET A 107 -12.52 -11.72 -1.25
C MET A 107 -11.97 -13.13 -1.47
N ASP A 108 -12.25 -13.72 -2.65
CA ASP A 108 -11.69 -15.03 -3.01
C ASP A 108 -10.21 -14.92 -3.31
N THR A 109 -9.81 -13.87 -4.05
CA THR A 109 -8.44 -13.69 -4.53
C THR A 109 -8.06 -12.22 -4.56
N VAL A 110 -6.82 -11.91 -4.19
CA VAL A 110 -6.22 -10.58 -4.26
C VAL A 110 -4.88 -10.67 -4.99
N LEU A 111 -4.73 -9.85 -6.05
CA LEU A 111 -3.46 -9.67 -6.75
C LEU A 111 -2.64 -8.60 -6.04
N VAL A 112 -1.41 -8.93 -5.65
CA VAL A 112 -0.47 -8.01 -5.02
C VAL A 112 0.62 -7.63 -6.02
N THR A 113 0.90 -6.34 -6.17
CA THR A 113 1.89 -5.79 -7.12
C THR A 113 2.66 -4.62 -6.48
N GLY A 114 3.70 -4.15 -7.18
CA GLY A 114 4.58 -3.08 -6.72
C GLY A 114 5.64 -3.60 -5.76
N GLY A 115 6.55 -2.73 -5.29
CA GLY A 115 7.73 -3.10 -4.52
C GLY A 115 7.47 -3.94 -3.27
N GLY A 116 6.32 -3.76 -2.61
CA GLY A 116 5.93 -4.59 -1.46
C GLY A 116 5.71 -6.08 -1.78
N ALA A 117 5.47 -6.43 -3.06
CA ALA A 117 5.34 -7.82 -3.49
C ALA A 117 6.65 -8.62 -3.36
N TYR A 118 7.79 -7.94 -3.37
CA TYR A 118 9.11 -8.54 -3.18
C TYR A 118 9.46 -8.81 -1.71
N ASN A 119 8.71 -8.25 -0.77
CA ASN A 119 8.91 -8.50 0.65
C ASN A 119 8.19 -9.80 1.05
N SER A 120 8.90 -10.92 0.97
CA SER A 120 8.35 -12.26 1.23
C SER A 120 7.83 -12.42 2.65
N PHE A 121 8.50 -11.80 3.64
CA PHE A 121 8.02 -11.81 5.02
C PHE A 121 6.67 -11.09 5.16
N PHE A 122 6.51 -9.92 4.53
CA PHE A 122 5.26 -9.18 4.53
C PHE A 122 4.12 -9.98 3.88
N ILE A 123 4.35 -10.57 2.71
CA ILE A 123 3.36 -11.44 2.04
C ILE A 123 2.95 -12.61 2.94
N LYS A 124 3.91 -13.27 3.58
CA LYS A 124 3.68 -14.36 4.53
C LYS A 124 2.85 -13.90 5.75
N GLN A 125 3.09 -12.68 6.26
CA GLN A 125 2.29 -12.13 7.35
C GLN A 125 0.85 -11.82 6.93
N ILE A 126 0.62 -11.28 5.73
CA ILE A 126 -0.75 -11.10 5.20
C ILE A 126 -1.44 -12.45 5.10
N GLN A 127 -0.80 -13.45 4.48
CA GLN A 127 -1.41 -14.76 4.26
C GLN A 127 -1.78 -15.48 5.57
N LYS A 128 -1.02 -15.27 6.65
CA LYS A 128 -1.35 -15.81 7.99
C LYS A 128 -2.64 -15.23 8.58
N GLN A 129 -3.04 -14.04 8.16
CA GLN A 129 -4.14 -13.29 8.78
C GLN A 129 -5.43 -13.31 7.95
N THR A 130 -5.43 -13.94 6.78
CA THR A 130 -6.59 -14.03 5.91
C THR A 130 -6.71 -15.38 5.22
N ALA A 131 -7.95 -15.80 4.98
CA ALA A 131 -8.25 -16.94 4.11
C ALA A 131 -8.24 -16.57 2.62
N THR A 132 -8.20 -15.28 2.29
CA THR A 132 -8.15 -14.77 0.92
C THR A 132 -6.86 -15.23 0.23
N LYS A 133 -6.99 -15.79 -0.98
CA LYS A 133 -5.82 -16.22 -1.76
C LYS A 133 -5.01 -15.01 -2.23
N ILE A 134 -3.76 -14.91 -1.79
CA ILE A 134 -2.81 -13.91 -2.29
C ILE A 134 -2.15 -14.46 -3.56
N VAL A 135 -2.18 -13.67 -4.63
CA VAL A 135 -1.55 -13.99 -5.92
C VAL A 135 -0.49 -12.94 -6.21
N LEU A 136 0.72 -13.40 -6.48
CA LEU A 136 1.81 -12.59 -7.00
C LEU A 136 1.89 -12.85 -8.50
N PRO A 137 1.87 -11.82 -9.34
CA PRO A 137 2.03 -11.99 -10.79
C PRO A 137 3.49 -12.21 -11.15
N GLU A 138 3.75 -12.43 -12.43
CA GLU A 138 5.10 -12.47 -13.00
C GLU A 138 5.86 -11.16 -12.73
N VAL A 139 7.19 -11.26 -12.62
CA VAL A 139 8.09 -10.14 -12.25
C VAL A 139 7.90 -8.95 -13.18
N GLU A 140 7.74 -9.21 -14.49
CA GLU A 140 7.52 -8.19 -15.49
C GLU A 140 6.27 -7.34 -15.20
N LEU A 141 5.20 -7.94 -14.70
CA LEU A 141 4.00 -7.18 -14.32
C LEU A 141 4.21 -6.39 -13.05
N ILE A 142 5.01 -6.88 -12.10
CA ILE A 142 5.35 -6.13 -10.89
C ILE A 142 6.15 -4.88 -11.27
N ASP A 143 7.18 -5.03 -12.10
CA ASP A 143 8.12 -3.97 -12.45
C ASP A 143 7.53 -2.94 -13.41
N PHE A 144 6.76 -3.39 -14.41
CA PHE A 144 6.23 -2.53 -15.47
C PHE A 144 4.75 -2.19 -15.34
N LYS A 145 4.11 -2.50 -14.21
CA LYS A 145 2.67 -2.22 -13.99
C LYS A 145 2.31 -0.77 -14.25
N GLU A 146 3.09 0.18 -13.76
CA GLU A 146 2.80 1.61 -13.95
C GLU A 146 2.91 2.02 -15.42
N ALA A 147 3.94 1.56 -16.12
CA ALA A 147 4.07 1.80 -17.55
C ALA A 147 2.88 1.24 -18.35
N LEU A 148 2.43 0.03 -18.00
CA LEU A 148 1.25 -0.59 -18.60
C LEU A 148 -0.02 0.23 -18.33
N ILE A 149 -0.22 0.68 -17.10
CA ILE A 149 -1.39 1.50 -16.72
C ILE A 149 -1.38 2.83 -17.47
N PHE A 150 -0.26 3.55 -17.51
CA PHE A 150 -0.17 4.84 -18.20
C PHE A 150 -0.36 4.68 -19.71
N ALA A 151 0.19 3.64 -20.33
CA ALA A 151 -0.06 3.33 -21.73
C ALA A 151 -1.55 3.06 -21.98
N PHE A 152 -2.20 2.29 -21.14
CA PHE A 152 -3.64 2.02 -21.24
C PHE A 152 -4.49 3.29 -21.08
N LEU A 153 -4.18 4.14 -20.10
CA LEU A 153 -4.88 5.42 -19.90
C LEU A 153 -4.70 6.36 -21.11
N ALA A 154 -3.51 6.36 -21.73
CA ALA A 154 -3.26 7.13 -22.95
C ALA A 154 -4.12 6.63 -24.13
N VAL A 155 -4.22 5.32 -24.32
CA VAL A 155 -5.09 4.72 -25.35
C VAL A 155 -6.56 5.11 -25.13
N LEU A 156 -7.07 5.02 -23.90
CA LEU A 156 -8.44 5.47 -23.58
C LEU A 156 -8.63 6.95 -23.92
N LYS A 157 -7.63 7.80 -23.59
CA LYS A 157 -7.66 9.22 -23.92
C LYS A 157 -7.72 9.46 -25.42
N LEU A 158 -6.90 8.79 -26.22
CA LEU A 158 -6.90 8.92 -27.70
C LEU A 158 -8.22 8.48 -28.31
N ARG A 159 -8.88 7.50 -27.70
CA ARG A 159 -10.18 6.98 -28.15
C ARG A 159 -11.37 7.81 -27.66
N GLY A 160 -11.13 8.85 -26.84
CA GLY A 160 -12.20 9.67 -26.24
C GLY A 160 -13.01 8.92 -25.18
N GLU A 161 -12.48 7.79 -24.68
CA GLU A 161 -13.12 6.99 -23.63
C GLU A 161 -12.82 7.53 -22.22
N VAL A 162 -13.65 7.14 -21.25
CA VAL A 162 -13.44 7.47 -19.83
C VAL A 162 -12.18 6.79 -19.32
N ASN A 163 -11.28 7.58 -18.75
CA ASN A 163 -10.06 7.10 -18.09
C ASN A 163 -9.95 7.55 -16.63
N CYS A 164 -10.94 8.29 -16.13
CA CYS A 164 -11.02 8.79 -14.76
C CYS A 164 -12.40 8.46 -14.18
N LEU A 165 -12.43 7.57 -13.20
CA LEU A 165 -13.66 7.11 -12.56
C LEU A 165 -13.98 7.96 -11.34
N SER A 166 -15.22 8.45 -11.23
CA SER A 166 -15.68 9.24 -10.08
C SER A 166 -15.67 8.42 -8.77
N SER A 167 -15.93 7.13 -8.84
CA SER A 167 -15.88 6.22 -7.70
C SER A 167 -14.49 6.02 -7.10
N VAL A 168 -13.44 6.35 -7.87
CA VAL A 168 -12.04 6.27 -7.45
C VAL A 168 -11.50 7.62 -7.02
N THR A 169 -11.85 8.68 -7.77
CA THR A 169 -11.24 10.01 -7.63
C THR A 169 -12.06 10.97 -6.77
N GLY A 170 -13.33 10.65 -6.48
CA GLY A 170 -14.28 11.56 -5.85
C GLY A 170 -14.76 12.69 -6.76
N ALA A 171 -14.46 12.66 -8.07
CA ALA A 171 -14.96 13.62 -9.04
C ALA A 171 -16.48 13.55 -9.16
N LEU A 172 -17.13 14.66 -9.58
CA LEU A 172 -18.59 14.73 -9.75
C LEU A 172 -19.13 13.72 -10.79
N ARG A 173 -18.29 13.33 -11.76
CA ARG A 173 -18.65 12.39 -12.82
C ARG A 173 -17.43 11.71 -13.41
N ASN A 174 -17.64 10.58 -14.06
CA ASN A 174 -16.63 9.95 -14.89
C ASN A 174 -16.23 10.87 -16.04
N HIS A 175 -14.94 10.97 -16.35
CA HIS A 175 -14.45 11.87 -17.42
C HIS A 175 -13.17 11.34 -18.06
N SER A 176 -12.78 11.95 -19.17
CA SER A 176 -11.51 11.70 -19.84
C SER A 176 -10.53 12.82 -19.47
N SER A 177 -9.51 12.45 -18.70
CA SER A 177 -8.45 13.35 -18.20
C SER A 177 -7.21 13.30 -19.11
N GLY A 178 -6.27 14.23 -18.87
CA GLY A 178 -5.01 14.33 -19.59
C GLY A 178 -5.08 15.30 -20.78
N LYS A 179 -3.90 15.84 -21.19
CA LYS A 179 -3.73 16.74 -22.33
C LYS A 179 -2.84 16.05 -23.39
N ILE A 180 -3.24 16.18 -24.65
CA ILE A 180 -2.45 15.72 -25.79
C ILE A 180 -1.73 16.93 -26.37
N PHE A 181 -0.42 16.83 -26.54
CA PHE A 181 0.42 17.82 -27.22
C PHE A 181 0.78 17.25 -28.60
N ASN A 182 0.42 17.96 -29.64
CA ASN A 182 0.82 17.60 -30.99
C ASN A 182 2.12 18.32 -31.33
N SER A 183 3.05 17.62 -32.00
CA SER A 183 4.37 18.15 -32.37
C SER A 183 4.33 19.31 -33.37
N ASN A 184 3.14 19.64 -33.91
CA ASN A 184 2.96 20.68 -34.94
C ASN A 184 2.28 21.96 -34.41
N GLN A 185 2.37 22.24 -33.12
CA GLN A 185 1.94 23.51 -32.51
C GLN A 185 3.10 24.14 -31.75
#